data_0a5f3643a44493bfdb740a8268d3fd4b
#
_entry.id   0a5f3643a44493bfdb740a8268d3fd4b
#
_cell.length_a   1.000
_cell.length_b   1.000
_cell.length_c   1.000
_cell.angle_alpha   90.00
_cell.angle_beta   90.00
_cell.angle_gamma   90.00
#
_symmetry.space_group_name_H-M   'P 1'
#
loop_
_entity.id
_entity.type
_entity.pdbx_description
1 polymer ?
#
loop_
_entity_poly.entity_id
_entity_poly.type
_entity_poly.pdbx_seq_one_letter_code
_entity_poly.pdbx_strand_id
1 'polypeptide(L)'
;MLFRSLLNSHGAQYFDMHLSELAQSLRYGFLGKIDVAIVEAADVTEDGEIVPTSGVGILPTICRMADRIIIELNCRHPKEIRGMHDIYEPADPPYRREIPIYTPSDRIGSDCVKVDPAKIVGVVKTDEPNEGGKFSPLDDVTMAIGQNVANFLVGEIKAGRLPKEFVPLQSGVGNVANAVLGCMGENKDIPAFNVYTEVIQDAVIALMKEGRVKFASGCSLSVSNEVIRDIYANLDFFKDKILLRPQEISNNPEVARRLGLVAINTALEADIFGNINSTHVSGTRMMNGIGGSGDFTRSAMLSIFTTPSTAKEGKISAFVPMVSHLDHSEHSVKVIITEYGVADLRGKSPIQRARCIIDNCVHPDYKPLLEEYLAMGIKEIGRASCRERV
;
A
#
# COMPACT_ATOMS: atom_id res chain seq x y z
N MET A 1 -9.11 -7.91 14.05
CA MET A 1 -8.46 -8.81 15.03
C MET A 1 -9.02 -10.22 15.02
N LEU A 2 -10.32 -10.42 14.88
CA LEU A 2 -10.97 -11.75 14.95
C LEU A 2 -10.43 -12.72 13.88
N PHE A 3 -10.39 -12.30 12.62
CA PHE A 3 -9.88 -13.15 11.52
C PHE A 3 -8.44 -13.57 11.70
N ARG A 4 -7.52 -12.66 12.06
CA ARG A 4 -6.12 -13.01 12.30
C ARG A 4 -5.97 -14.08 13.40
N SER A 5 -6.74 -13.98 14.48
CA SER A 5 -6.75 -14.97 15.54
C SER A 5 -7.24 -16.33 15.03
N LEU A 6 -8.33 -16.33 14.23
CA LEU A 6 -8.90 -17.53 13.63
C LEU A 6 -7.91 -18.22 12.69
N LEU A 7 -7.23 -17.45 11.83
CA LEU A 7 -6.21 -17.98 10.90
C LEU A 7 -5.03 -18.59 11.65
N ASN A 8 -4.48 -17.87 12.64
CA ASN A 8 -3.34 -18.34 13.41
C ASN A 8 -3.67 -19.51 14.38
N SER A 9 -4.93 -19.78 14.66
CA SER A 9 -5.41 -20.96 15.40
C SER A 9 -5.82 -22.11 14.48
N HIS A 10 -5.59 -22.00 13.19
CA HIS A 10 -5.99 -22.96 12.15
C HIS A 10 -7.51 -23.21 12.06
N GLY A 11 -8.31 -22.26 12.55
CA GLY A 11 -9.77 -22.30 12.46
C GLY A 11 -10.34 -21.91 11.10
N ALA A 12 -9.49 -21.33 10.23
CA ALA A 12 -9.83 -21.02 8.84
C ALA A 12 -8.59 -21.20 7.95
N GLN A 13 -8.82 -21.50 6.67
CA GLN A 13 -7.78 -21.49 5.66
C GLN A 13 -7.67 -20.09 5.05
N TYR A 14 -6.45 -19.72 4.67
CA TYR A 14 -6.14 -18.44 4.11
C TYR A 14 -5.10 -18.61 2.99
N PHE A 15 -5.24 -17.82 1.95
CA PHE A 15 -4.20 -17.61 0.94
C PHE A 15 -4.04 -16.13 0.72
N ASP A 16 -2.81 -15.69 0.45
CA ASP A 16 -2.47 -14.31 0.19
C ASP A 16 -2.20 -14.09 -1.29
N MET A 17 -2.45 -12.88 -1.77
CA MET A 17 -2.17 -12.52 -3.16
C MET A 17 -2.03 -11.01 -3.30
N HIS A 18 -1.39 -10.55 -4.37
CA HIS A 18 -1.36 -9.14 -4.71
C HIS A 18 -2.77 -8.62 -4.97
N LEU A 19 -3.08 -7.46 -4.42
CA LEU A 19 -4.43 -6.89 -4.52
C LEU A 19 -4.82 -6.54 -5.97
N SER A 20 -3.83 -6.18 -6.82
CA SER A 20 -4.06 -5.95 -8.25
C SER A 20 -4.57 -7.18 -8.99
N GLU A 21 -4.35 -8.39 -8.46
CA GLU A 21 -4.67 -9.66 -9.12
C GLU A 21 -6.03 -10.23 -8.71
N LEU A 22 -6.60 -9.79 -7.59
CA LEU A 22 -7.82 -10.38 -7.03
C LEU A 22 -9.01 -10.29 -8.00
N ALA A 23 -9.28 -9.11 -8.55
CA ALA A 23 -10.39 -8.90 -9.47
C ALA A 23 -10.27 -9.75 -10.73
N GLN A 24 -9.10 -9.76 -11.38
CA GLN A 24 -8.88 -10.57 -12.57
C GLN A 24 -8.93 -12.08 -12.27
N SER A 25 -8.45 -12.53 -11.11
CA SER A 25 -8.50 -13.95 -10.70
C SER A 25 -9.95 -14.44 -10.54
N LEU A 26 -10.85 -13.58 -10.05
CA LEU A 26 -12.29 -13.85 -10.02
C LEU A 26 -12.84 -13.97 -11.45
N ARG A 27 -12.52 -13.03 -12.35
CA ARG A 27 -12.98 -13.04 -13.74
C ARG A 27 -12.48 -14.25 -14.53
N TYR A 28 -11.27 -14.73 -14.23
CA TYR A 28 -10.70 -15.94 -14.85
C TYR A 28 -11.26 -17.24 -14.26
N GLY A 29 -12.08 -17.16 -13.21
CA GLY A 29 -12.68 -18.32 -12.55
C GLY A 29 -11.74 -19.08 -11.62
N PHE A 30 -10.54 -18.55 -11.33
CA PHE A 30 -9.56 -19.22 -10.45
C PHE A 30 -10.03 -19.35 -9.01
N LEU A 31 -10.92 -18.45 -8.56
CA LEU A 31 -11.45 -18.43 -7.19
C LEU A 31 -12.88 -18.99 -7.09
N GLY A 32 -13.37 -19.58 -8.17
CA GLY A 32 -14.71 -20.18 -8.22
C GLY A 32 -15.83 -19.18 -8.53
N LYS A 33 -17.07 -19.64 -8.41
CA LYS A 33 -18.28 -18.89 -8.73
C LYS A 33 -18.73 -18.04 -7.53
N ILE A 34 -19.30 -16.89 -7.81
CA ILE A 34 -19.93 -16.03 -6.82
C ILE A 34 -21.46 -16.12 -7.00
N ASP A 35 -22.14 -16.75 -6.04
CA ASP A 35 -23.61 -16.87 -6.09
C ASP A 35 -24.27 -15.59 -5.58
N VAL A 36 -23.74 -14.98 -4.51
CA VAL A 36 -24.27 -13.77 -3.91
C VAL A 36 -23.14 -12.81 -3.58
N ALA A 37 -23.25 -11.55 -4.03
CA ALA A 37 -22.43 -10.45 -3.55
C ALA A 37 -23.20 -9.62 -2.51
N ILE A 38 -22.55 -9.28 -1.41
CA ILE A 38 -23.06 -8.31 -0.43
C ILE A 38 -22.16 -7.10 -0.56
N VAL A 39 -22.73 -5.94 -0.92
CA VAL A 39 -21.97 -4.73 -1.25
C VAL A 39 -22.53 -3.52 -0.51
N GLU A 40 -21.64 -2.71 0.03
CA GLU A 40 -22.01 -1.44 0.65
C GLU A 40 -22.13 -0.34 -0.41
N ALA A 41 -23.15 0.51 -0.29
CA ALA A 41 -23.41 1.63 -1.19
C ALA A 41 -23.86 2.88 -0.43
N ALA A 42 -23.51 4.04 -0.95
CA ALA A 42 -24.02 5.34 -0.51
C ALA A 42 -25.38 5.67 -1.17
N ASP A 43 -25.59 5.16 -2.38
CA ASP A 43 -26.85 5.31 -3.11
C ASP A 43 -27.05 4.16 -4.10
N VAL A 44 -28.31 3.88 -4.44
CA VAL A 44 -28.69 2.92 -5.48
C VAL A 44 -29.92 3.43 -6.22
N THR A 45 -29.90 3.37 -7.55
CA THR A 45 -31.03 3.77 -8.38
C THR A 45 -31.85 2.59 -8.88
N GLU A 46 -33.08 2.83 -9.33
CA GLU A 46 -33.95 1.83 -9.96
C GLU A 46 -33.34 1.24 -11.25
N ASP A 47 -32.47 2.00 -11.91
CA ASP A 47 -31.74 1.59 -13.13
C ASP A 47 -30.50 0.74 -12.83
N GLY A 48 -30.23 0.40 -11.57
CA GLY A 48 -29.10 -0.44 -11.14
C GLY A 48 -27.76 0.30 -11.09
N GLU A 49 -27.77 1.61 -10.90
CA GLU A 49 -26.55 2.36 -10.61
C GLU A 49 -26.27 2.29 -9.10
N ILE A 50 -25.11 1.77 -8.73
CA ILE A 50 -24.65 1.63 -7.35
C ILE A 50 -23.52 2.64 -7.14
N VAL A 51 -23.73 3.61 -6.26
CA VAL A 51 -22.70 4.58 -5.87
C VAL A 51 -21.90 4.00 -4.69
N PRO A 52 -20.59 3.73 -4.87
CA PRO A 52 -19.77 3.22 -3.76
C PRO A 52 -19.69 4.20 -2.60
N THR A 53 -19.32 3.72 -1.42
CA THR A 53 -19.07 4.55 -0.23
C THR A 53 -17.66 5.15 -0.24
N SER A 54 -16.95 5.15 0.88
CA SER A 54 -15.57 5.64 1.00
C SER A 54 -14.53 4.68 0.43
N GLY A 55 -14.92 3.56 -0.17
CA GLY A 55 -14.03 2.59 -0.79
C GLY A 55 -14.69 1.90 -1.97
N VAL A 56 -13.88 1.56 -2.97
CA VAL A 56 -14.34 0.84 -4.16
C VAL A 56 -13.96 -0.64 -4.12
N GLY A 57 -12.74 -0.96 -3.67
CA GLY A 57 -12.26 -2.34 -3.64
C GLY A 57 -12.41 -3.05 -4.98
N ILE A 58 -12.99 -4.24 -4.94
CA ILE A 58 -13.33 -5.05 -6.12
C ILE A 58 -14.82 -4.98 -6.48
N LEU A 59 -15.54 -3.99 -5.97
CA LEU A 59 -17.00 -3.88 -6.09
C LEU A 59 -17.50 -4.02 -7.55
N PRO A 60 -16.90 -3.39 -8.58
CA PRO A 60 -17.36 -3.57 -9.95
C PRO A 60 -17.31 -5.03 -10.40
N THR A 61 -16.18 -5.69 -10.15
CA THR A 61 -15.99 -7.10 -10.54
C THR A 61 -16.90 -8.04 -9.78
N ILE A 62 -17.06 -7.89 -8.46
CA ILE A 62 -17.91 -8.78 -7.68
C ILE A 62 -19.39 -8.63 -8.07
N CYS A 63 -19.85 -7.41 -8.36
CA CYS A 63 -21.19 -7.16 -8.86
C CYS A 63 -21.43 -7.77 -10.24
N ARG A 64 -20.41 -7.68 -11.13
CA ARG A 64 -20.49 -8.27 -12.47
C ARG A 64 -20.56 -9.80 -12.40
N MET A 65 -19.75 -10.44 -11.54
CA MET A 65 -19.58 -11.88 -11.47
C MET A 65 -20.68 -12.59 -10.68
N ALA A 66 -21.31 -11.91 -9.72
CA ALA A 66 -22.34 -12.51 -8.87
C ALA A 66 -23.64 -12.76 -9.64
N ASP A 67 -24.35 -13.86 -9.29
CA ASP A 67 -25.70 -14.11 -9.79
C ASP A 67 -26.71 -13.17 -9.13
N ARG A 68 -26.54 -12.84 -7.86
CA ARG A 68 -27.43 -12.00 -7.04
C ARG A 68 -26.62 -11.00 -6.24
N ILE A 69 -27.24 -9.85 -5.98
CA ILE A 69 -26.63 -8.76 -5.23
C ILE A 69 -27.55 -8.36 -4.09
N ILE A 70 -26.99 -8.27 -2.89
CA ILE A 70 -27.63 -7.65 -1.73
C ILE A 70 -26.88 -6.35 -1.48
N ILE A 71 -27.60 -5.24 -1.41
CA ILE A 71 -27.01 -3.93 -1.17
C ILE A 71 -27.24 -3.55 0.30
N GLU A 72 -26.14 -3.26 0.98
CA GLU A 72 -26.14 -2.53 2.24
C GLU A 72 -26.13 -1.03 1.92
N LEU A 73 -27.28 -0.37 2.00
CA LEU A 73 -27.38 1.08 1.81
C LEU A 73 -27.06 1.76 3.13
N ASN A 74 -25.80 2.16 3.28
CA ASN A 74 -25.34 2.81 4.50
C ASN A 74 -25.59 4.32 4.45
N CYS A 75 -26.66 4.74 5.15
CA CYS A 75 -27.15 6.12 5.16
C CYS A 75 -26.18 7.11 5.85
N ARG A 76 -25.10 6.63 6.45
CA ARG A 76 -24.04 7.46 7.00
C ARG A 76 -23.21 8.13 5.91
N HIS A 77 -23.13 7.52 4.72
CA HIS A 77 -22.48 8.09 3.56
C HIS A 77 -23.48 8.93 2.75
N PRO A 78 -23.19 10.21 2.51
CA PRO A 78 -24.08 11.07 1.73
C PRO A 78 -24.08 10.61 0.27
N LYS A 79 -25.23 10.58 -0.37
CA LYS A 79 -25.33 10.26 -1.81
C LYS A 79 -24.54 11.24 -2.70
N GLU A 80 -24.29 12.43 -2.18
CA GLU A 80 -23.47 13.48 -2.80
C GLU A 80 -22.00 13.08 -2.92
N ILE A 81 -21.52 11.97 -2.32
CA ILE A 81 -20.19 11.40 -2.57
C ILE A 81 -20.02 10.96 -4.03
N ARG A 82 -21.11 10.75 -4.76
CA ARG A 82 -21.10 10.53 -6.20
C ARG A 82 -20.26 11.61 -6.89
N GLY A 83 -19.36 11.18 -7.79
CA GLY A 83 -18.38 12.04 -8.43
C GLY A 83 -16.98 11.99 -7.81
N MET A 84 -16.80 11.39 -6.63
CA MET A 84 -15.47 11.06 -6.10
C MET A 84 -14.92 9.74 -6.66
N HIS A 85 -15.70 8.99 -7.43
CA HIS A 85 -15.36 7.68 -7.96
C HIS A 85 -14.99 7.74 -9.45
N ASP A 86 -14.17 6.79 -9.88
CA ASP A 86 -13.75 6.57 -11.25
C ASP A 86 -13.72 5.06 -11.53
N ILE A 87 -14.89 4.51 -11.81
CA ILE A 87 -15.09 3.08 -11.95
C ILE A 87 -14.72 2.65 -13.36
N TYR A 88 -13.60 1.95 -13.46
CA TYR A 88 -13.09 1.39 -14.71
C TYR A 88 -12.67 -0.06 -14.50
N GLU A 89 -13.07 -0.94 -15.39
CA GLU A 89 -12.60 -2.33 -15.42
C GLU A 89 -11.84 -2.56 -16.73
N PRO A 90 -10.58 -3.01 -16.68
CA PRO A 90 -9.83 -3.32 -17.89
C PRO A 90 -10.43 -4.56 -18.58
N ALA A 91 -10.33 -4.60 -19.90
CA ALA A 91 -10.68 -5.82 -20.63
C ALA A 91 -9.75 -6.97 -20.25
N ASP A 92 -10.27 -8.19 -20.29
CA ASP A 92 -9.46 -9.38 -20.04
C ASP A 92 -8.62 -9.76 -21.28
N PRO A 93 -7.48 -10.46 -21.12
CA PRO A 93 -6.71 -10.99 -22.23
C PRO A 93 -7.57 -11.87 -23.17
N PRO A 94 -7.32 -11.85 -24.49
CA PRO A 94 -6.23 -11.16 -25.18
C PRO A 94 -6.59 -9.70 -25.60
N TYR A 95 -7.72 -9.17 -25.14
CA TYR A 95 -8.26 -7.88 -25.58
C TYR A 95 -7.82 -6.71 -24.67
N ARG A 96 -6.96 -6.96 -23.69
CA ARG A 96 -6.45 -5.94 -22.77
C ARG A 96 -5.70 -4.85 -23.53
N ARG A 97 -5.97 -3.60 -23.13
CA ARG A 97 -5.28 -2.43 -23.65
C ARG A 97 -4.65 -1.68 -22.48
N GLU A 98 -3.84 -0.68 -22.79
CA GLU A 98 -3.30 0.21 -21.77
C GLU A 98 -4.41 0.87 -20.94
N ILE A 99 -4.14 1.11 -19.68
CA ILE A 99 -5.01 1.90 -18.80
C ILE A 99 -4.60 3.36 -18.96
N PRO A 100 -5.43 4.23 -19.56
CA PRO A 100 -5.01 5.58 -19.99
C PRO A 100 -4.98 6.58 -18.82
N ILE A 101 -4.21 6.28 -17.78
CA ILE A 101 -3.90 7.13 -16.63
C ILE A 101 -2.47 7.62 -16.77
N TYR A 102 -2.28 8.91 -16.99
CA TYR A 102 -1.00 9.59 -17.16
C TYR A 102 -0.71 10.53 -16.00
N THR A 103 -1.75 10.96 -15.29
CA THR A 103 -1.67 11.72 -14.03
C THR A 103 -2.63 11.13 -12.99
N PRO A 104 -2.40 11.30 -11.69
CA PRO A 104 -3.31 10.81 -10.65
C PRO A 104 -4.76 11.33 -10.78
N SER A 105 -4.96 12.47 -11.42
CA SER A 105 -6.28 13.12 -11.57
C SER A 105 -7.05 12.69 -12.81
N ASP A 106 -6.46 11.90 -13.72
CA ASP A 106 -7.15 11.47 -14.95
C ASP A 106 -8.38 10.62 -14.60
N ARG A 107 -9.52 10.93 -15.18
CA ARG A 107 -10.76 10.17 -15.08
C ARG A 107 -10.98 9.37 -16.35
N ILE A 108 -11.16 8.07 -16.21
CA ILE A 108 -11.26 7.14 -17.35
C ILE A 108 -12.51 6.25 -17.32
N GLY A 109 -13.26 6.30 -16.23
CA GLY A 109 -14.44 5.47 -15.99
C GLY A 109 -15.69 6.27 -15.64
N SER A 110 -16.62 5.63 -14.95
CA SER A 110 -17.89 6.20 -14.49
C SER A 110 -17.84 6.54 -12.99
N ASP A 111 -18.81 7.31 -12.53
CA ASP A 111 -18.96 7.69 -11.14
C ASP A 111 -19.75 6.67 -10.28
N CYS A 112 -20.21 5.59 -10.90
CA CYS A 112 -20.97 4.51 -10.25
C CYS A 112 -20.70 3.16 -10.92
N VAL A 113 -21.05 2.09 -10.22
CA VAL A 113 -21.11 0.73 -10.79
C VAL A 113 -22.49 0.50 -11.35
N LYS A 114 -22.60 0.05 -12.62
CA LYS A 114 -23.86 -0.26 -13.25
C LYS A 114 -24.06 -1.76 -13.35
N VAL A 115 -25.20 -2.24 -12.85
CA VAL A 115 -25.59 -3.66 -12.88
C VAL A 115 -26.97 -3.83 -13.49
N ASP A 116 -27.30 -5.04 -13.91
CA ASP A 116 -28.69 -5.40 -14.23
C ASP A 116 -29.52 -5.31 -12.93
N PRO A 117 -30.56 -4.46 -12.88
CA PRO A 117 -31.42 -4.33 -11.69
C PRO A 117 -32.01 -5.67 -11.24
N ALA A 118 -32.25 -6.63 -12.14
CA ALA A 118 -32.79 -7.94 -11.82
C ALA A 118 -31.86 -8.79 -10.91
N LYS A 119 -30.56 -8.45 -10.88
CA LYS A 119 -29.62 -9.10 -9.95
C LYS A 119 -29.77 -8.60 -8.51
N ILE A 120 -30.34 -7.42 -8.29
CA ILE A 120 -30.50 -6.82 -6.94
C ILE A 120 -31.71 -7.48 -6.27
N VAL A 121 -31.43 -8.40 -5.35
CA VAL A 121 -32.46 -9.18 -4.67
C VAL A 121 -32.86 -8.61 -3.31
N GLY A 122 -32.14 -7.62 -2.81
CA GLY A 122 -32.44 -6.95 -1.55
C GLY A 122 -31.62 -5.70 -1.31
N VAL A 123 -32.22 -4.73 -0.61
CA VAL A 123 -31.56 -3.51 -0.13
C VAL A 123 -31.81 -3.41 1.37
N VAL A 124 -30.76 -3.39 2.16
CA VAL A 124 -30.80 -3.25 3.62
C VAL A 124 -30.26 -1.88 3.99
N LYS A 125 -31.07 -1.08 4.68
CA LYS A 125 -30.62 0.24 5.17
C LYS A 125 -29.90 0.09 6.48
N THR A 126 -28.71 0.69 6.58
CA THR A 126 -27.89 0.75 7.79
C THR A 126 -27.44 2.19 8.06
N ASP A 127 -26.89 2.43 9.24
CA ASP A 127 -26.24 3.69 9.66
C ASP A 127 -24.98 3.35 10.47
N GLU A 128 -24.13 2.50 9.87
CA GLU A 128 -22.94 1.99 10.54
C GLU A 128 -21.74 2.93 10.32
N PRO A 129 -20.97 3.23 11.38
CA PRO A 129 -19.77 4.05 11.24
C PRO A 129 -18.65 3.26 10.56
N ASN A 130 -17.84 3.95 9.77
CA ASN A 130 -16.57 3.37 9.33
C ASN A 130 -15.69 3.10 10.55
N GLU A 131 -15.19 1.88 10.68
CA GLU A 131 -14.15 1.56 11.65
C GLU A 131 -12.81 2.12 11.16
N GLY A 132 -12.62 3.43 11.30
CA GLY A 132 -11.32 4.06 11.07
C GLY A 132 -10.30 3.57 12.09
N GLY A 133 -9.10 3.20 11.62
CA GLY A 133 -8.01 2.80 12.51
C GLY A 133 -7.62 3.95 13.44
N LYS A 134 -7.54 3.67 14.75
CA LYS A 134 -6.91 4.60 15.70
C LYS A 134 -5.39 4.39 15.63
N PHE A 135 -4.67 5.43 15.25
CA PHE A 135 -3.21 5.41 15.29
C PHE A 135 -2.72 5.86 16.67
N SER A 136 -1.64 5.24 17.14
CA SER A 136 -0.96 5.69 18.36
C SER A 136 -0.27 7.04 18.12
N PRO A 137 -0.01 7.85 19.15
CA PRO A 137 0.85 9.01 19.01
C PRO A 137 2.21 8.63 18.41
N LEU A 138 2.80 9.53 17.64
CA LEU A 138 4.13 9.35 17.07
C LEU A 138 5.18 9.40 18.19
N ASP A 139 6.17 8.50 18.11
CA ASP A 139 7.31 8.43 19.03
C ASP A 139 8.59 8.91 18.34
N ASP A 140 9.67 9.05 19.12
CA ASP A 140 10.95 9.54 18.62
C ASP A 140 11.53 8.66 17.51
N VAL A 141 11.32 7.34 17.58
CA VAL A 141 11.80 6.38 16.58
C VAL A 141 11.09 6.60 15.24
N THR A 142 9.77 6.66 15.25
CA THR A 142 8.98 6.89 14.03
C THR A 142 9.25 8.27 13.42
N MET A 143 9.45 9.29 14.28
CA MET A 143 9.82 10.64 13.82
C MET A 143 11.22 10.66 13.20
N ALA A 144 12.21 9.98 13.78
CA ALA A 144 13.55 9.87 13.20
C ALA A 144 13.52 9.17 11.83
N ILE A 145 12.73 8.10 11.68
CA ILE A 145 12.52 7.44 10.38
C ILE A 145 11.91 8.44 9.38
N GLY A 146 10.85 9.16 9.77
CA GLY A 146 10.20 10.16 8.92
C GLY A 146 11.17 11.24 8.45
N GLN A 147 12.01 11.75 9.36
CA GLN A 147 13.03 12.75 9.04
C GLN A 147 14.10 12.20 8.09
N ASN A 148 14.57 10.96 8.30
CA ASN A 148 15.53 10.30 7.42
C ASN A 148 14.98 10.11 6.01
N VAL A 149 13.69 9.74 5.87
CA VAL A 149 13.00 9.65 4.58
C VAL A 149 12.95 11.03 3.90
N ALA A 150 12.49 12.07 4.60
CA ALA A 150 12.38 13.41 4.05
C ALA A 150 13.75 13.95 3.59
N ASN A 151 14.79 13.78 4.41
CA ASN A 151 16.17 14.20 4.07
C ASN A 151 16.70 13.44 2.86
N PHE A 152 16.45 12.12 2.77
CA PHE A 152 16.86 11.31 1.63
C PHE A 152 16.20 11.80 0.34
N LEU A 153 14.87 12.03 0.36
CA LEU A 153 14.13 12.53 -0.80
C LEU A 153 14.61 13.92 -1.26
N VAL A 154 14.89 14.82 -0.32
CA VAL A 154 15.52 16.12 -0.62
C VAL A 154 16.87 15.94 -1.29
N GLY A 155 17.69 15.00 -0.81
CA GLY A 155 18.96 14.64 -1.43
C GLY A 155 18.79 14.14 -2.87
N GLU A 156 17.77 13.32 -3.12
CA GLU A 156 17.46 12.81 -4.47
C GLU A 156 17.00 13.93 -5.43
N ILE A 157 16.19 14.88 -4.94
CA ILE A 157 15.77 16.05 -5.72
C ILE A 157 16.99 16.94 -6.04
N LYS A 158 17.80 17.26 -5.03
CA LYS A 158 19.01 18.10 -5.22
C LYS A 158 20.04 17.48 -6.15
N ALA A 159 20.12 16.16 -6.16
CA ALA A 159 21.01 15.41 -7.06
C ALA A 159 20.42 15.19 -8.47
N GLY A 160 19.20 15.65 -8.74
CA GLY A 160 18.51 15.47 -10.03
C GLY A 160 18.09 14.03 -10.33
N ARG A 161 18.06 13.14 -9.33
CA ARG A 161 17.58 11.76 -9.47
C ARG A 161 16.07 11.64 -9.28
N LEU A 162 15.46 12.62 -8.61
CA LEU A 162 14.02 12.86 -8.64
C LEU A 162 13.74 14.19 -9.34
N PRO A 163 12.63 14.31 -10.11
CA PRO A 163 12.23 15.57 -10.72
C PRO A 163 12.00 16.67 -9.66
N LYS A 164 12.22 17.92 -10.05
CA LYS A 164 11.98 19.07 -9.16
C LYS A 164 10.52 19.24 -8.77
N GLU A 165 9.62 18.83 -9.65
CA GLU A 165 8.17 18.85 -9.45
C GLU A 165 7.68 17.72 -8.54
N PHE A 166 8.58 16.79 -8.21
CA PHE A 166 8.34 15.52 -7.57
C PHE A 166 7.45 14.58 -8.42
N VAL A 167 7.47 13.30 -8.12
CA VAL A 167 6.57 12.30 -8.73
C VAL A 167 5.47 11.93 -7.74
N PRO A 168 4.39 11.28 -8.16
CA PRO A 168 3.34 10.87 -7.22
C PRO A 168 3.89 9.94 -6.13
N LEU A 169 3.39 10.11 -4.92
CA LEU A 169 3.76 9.33 -3.74
C LEU A 169 2.75 8.20 -3.52
N GLN A 170 3.24 6.99 -3.30
CA GLN A 170 2.48 5.92 -2.64
C GLN A 170 2.98 5.78 -1.21
N SER A 171 2.07 5.73 -0.26
CA SER A 171 2.37 5.55 1.16
C SER A 171 1.62 4.33 1.70
N GLY A 172 2.30 3.51 2.48
CA GLY A 172 1.69 2.46 3.30
C GLY A 172 0.81 3.04 4.41
N VAL A 173 0.28 2.18 5.27
CA VAL A 173 -0.60 2.53 6.40
C VAL A 173 0.15 2.37 7.71
N GLY A 174 -0.09 3.24 8.69
CA GLY A 174 0.41 3.10 10.06
C GLY A 174 1.23 4.30 10.56
N ASN A 175 1.73 4.18 11.79
CA ASN A 175 2.42 5.28 12.47
C ASN A 175 3.67 5.77 11.72
N VAL A 176 4.49 4.85 11.19
CA VAL A 176 5.68 5.22 10.41
C VAL A 176 5.28 5.99 9.16
N ALA A 177 4.23 5.53 8.44
CA ALA A 177 3.73 6.23 7.26
C ALA A 177 3.22 7.64 7.60
N ASN A 178 2.51 7.80 8.72
CA ASN A 178 2.05 9.10 9.20
C ASN A 178 3.22 10.04 9.57
N ALA A 179 4.27 9.52 10.23
CA ALA A 179 5.47 10.28 10.54
C ALA A 179 6.21 10.73 9.26
N VAL A 180 6.33 9.84 8.29
CA VAL A 180 6.94 10.16 6.98
C VAL A 180 6.17 11.28 6.29
N LEU A 181 4.84 11.15 6.18
CA LEU A 181 3.99 12.18 5.56
C LEU A 181 4.08 13.51 6.29
N GLY A 182 4.07 13.50 7.64
CA GLY A 182 4.24 14.70 8.47
C GLY A 182 5.57 15.40 8.19
N CYS A 183 6.71 14.68 8.27
CA CYS A 183 8.03 15.23 7.99
C CYS A 183 8.18 15.73 6.55
N MET A 184 7.57 15.06 5.57
CA MET A 184 7.55 15.53 4.18
C MET A 184 6.72 16.81 4.04
N GLY A 185 5.60 16.91 4.74
CA GLY A 185 4.74 18.09 4.73
C GLY A 185 5.43 19.34 5.29
N GLU A 186 6.15 19.19 6.39
CA GLU A 186 6.88 20.28 7.05
C GLU A 186 8.12 20.72 6.27
N ASN A 187 8.72 19.83 5.47
CA ASN A 187 9.96 20.11 4.74
C ASN A 187 9.69 20.97 3.50
N LYS A 188 10.20 22.21 3.53
CA LYS A 188 10.02 23.19 2.44
C LYS A 188 10.79 22.88 1.16
N ASP A 189 11.83 22.05 1.24
CA ASP A 189 12.62 21.62 0.08
C ASP A 189 11.92 20.51 -0.73
N ILE A 190 10.85 19.89 -0.17
CA ILE A 190 9.97 18.98 -0.90
C ILE A 190 8.81 19.81 -1.48
N PRO A 191 8.61 19.83 -2.79
CA PRO A 191 7.50 20.58 -3.39
C PRO A 191 6.14 19.95 -3.05
N ALA A 192 5.05 20.67 -3.26
CA ALA A 192 3.70 20.10 -3.17
C ALA A 192 3.54 18.98 -4.23
N PHE A 193 3.01 17.83 -3.84
CA PHE A 193 2.99 16.61 -4.64
C PHE A 193 1.60 16.01 -4.80
N ASN A 194 1.48 15.03 -5.68
CA ASN A 194 0.30 14.19 -5.84
C ASN A 194 0.51 12.86 -5.10
N VAL A 195 -0.60 12.24 -4.71
CA VAL A 195 -0.65 10.90 -4.11
C VAL A 195 -1.35 9.95 -5.08
N TYR A 196 -0.75 8.79 -5.32
CA TYR A 196 -1.36 7.66 -6.01
C TYR A 196 -1.07 6.40 -5.19
N THR A 197 -2.06 5.90 -4.50
CA THR A 197 -1.88 4.89 -3.44
C THR A 197 -3.07 3.93 -3.40
N GLU A 198 -2.98 2.89 -2.59
CA GLU A 198 -4.13 2.04 -2.27
C GLU A 198 -5.09 2.77 -1.32
N VAL A 199 -4.58 3.24 -0.19
CA VAL A 199 -5.37 3.79 0.91
C VAL A 199 -4.99 5.25 1.17
N ILE A 200 -5.99 6.12 1.25
CA ILE A 200 -5.84 7.53 1.62
C ILE A 200 -6.14 7.67 3.11
N GLN A 201 -5.17 8.20 3.89
CA GLN A 201 -5.21 8.31 5.36
C GLN A 201 -5.38 9.75 5.82
N ASP A 202 -5.65 9.93 7.13
CA ASP A 202 -5.81 11.24 7.78
C ASP A 202 -4.68 12.23 7.45
N ALA A 203 -3.42 11.76 7.47
CA ALA A 203 -2.26 12.60 7.16
C ALA A 203 -2.31 13.17 5.74
N VAL A 204 -2.80 12.41 4.75
CA VAL A 204 -2.97 12.89 3.36
C VAL A 204 -4.02 13.99 3.30
N ILE A 205 -5.13 13.83 4.02
CA ILE A 205 -6.21 14.83 4.08
C ILE A 205 -5.74 16.13 4.75
N ALA A 206 -4.98 16.01 5.86
CA ALA A 206 -4.40 17.16 6.52
C ALA A 206 -3.47 17.95 5.58
N LEU A 207 -2.53 17.25 4.93
CA LEU A 207 -1.62 17.85 3.96
C LEU A 207 -2.34 18.44 2.73
N MET A 208 -3.47 17.88 2.33
CA MET A 208 -4.29 18.40 1.25
C MET A 208 -4.93 19.75 1.63
N LYS A 209 -5.41 19.87 2.86
CA LYS A 209 -5.95 21.15 3.40
C LYS A 209 -4.87 22.22 3.51
N GLU A 210 -3.63 21.84 3.79
CA GLU A 210 -2.46 22.72 3.82
C GLU A 210 -1.91 23.05 2.42
N GLY A 211 -2.45 22.44 1.36
CA GLY A 211 -1.97 22.64 -0.01
C GLY A 211 -0.66 21.90 -0.33
N ARG A 212 -0.19 21.03 0.56
CA ARG A 212 1.01 20.19 0.34
C ARG A 212 0.71 18.98 -0.54
N VAL A 213 -0.47 18.40 -0.44
CA VAL A 213 -0.99 17.41 -1.37
C VAL A 213 -1.95 18.09 -2.33
N LYS A 214 -1.66 18.05 -3.63
CA LYS A 214 -2.47 18.67 -4.69
C LYS A 214 -3.67 17.82 -5.05
N PHE A 215 -3.46 16.52 -5.20
CA PHE A 215 -4.45 15.53 -5.60
C PHE A 215 -4.11 14.16 -5.00
N ALA A 216 -5.12 13.39 -4.63
CA ALA A 216 -4.97 12.03 -4.15
C ALA A 216 -5.87 11.06 -4.92
N SER A 217 -5.30 10.00 -5.47
CA SER A 217 -6.02 8.89 -6.09
C SER A 217 -5.72 7.60 -5.34
N GLY A 218 -6.75 6.83 -5.03
CA GLY A 218 -6.62 5.58 -4.29
C GLY A 218 -7.81 4.65 -4.47
N CYS A 219 -7.80 3.55 -3.72
CA CYS A 219 -8.92 2.60 -3.70
C CYS A 219 -9.95 2.97 -2.62
N SER A 220 -9.48 3.51 -1.49
CA SER A 220 -10.34 3.81 -0.34
C SER A 220 -9.81 4.95 0.54
N LEU A 221 -10.74 5.56 1.28
CA LEU A 221 -10.46 6.43 2.41
C LEU A 221 -10.42 5.57 3.68
N SER A 222 -9.25 5.42 4.28
CA SER A 222 -9.09 4.81 5.60
C SER A 222 -8.75 5.90 6.60
N VAL A 223 -9.76 6.70 6.92
CA VAL A 223 -9.65 7.89 7.75
C VAL A 223 -10.48 7.74 9.03
N SER A 224 -10.15 8.53 10.03
CA SER A 224 -10.91 8.59 11.29
C SER A 224 -12.34 9.09 11.06
N ASN A 225 -13.23 8.77 12.00
CA ASN A 225 -14.62 9.24 11.95
C ASN A 225 -14.76 10.77 12.00
N GLU A 226 -13.75 11.47 12.50
CA GLU A 226 -13.70 12.94 12.50
C GLU A 226 -13.37 13.45 11.10
N VAL A 227 -12.34 12.89 10.48
CA VAL A 227 -11.89 13.28 9.14
C VAL A 227 -12.92 12.93 8.07
N ILE A 228 -13.60 11.77 8.17
CA ILE A 228 -14.64 11.42 7.19
C ILE A 228 -15.83 12.40 7.27
N ARG A 229 -16.21 12.83 8.47
CA ARG A 229 -17.26 13.87 8.64
C ARG A 229 -16.85 15.22 8.07
N ASP A 230 -15.57 15.60 8.26
CA ASP A 230 -15.03 16.83 7.66
C ASP A 230 -15.04 16.75 6.12
N ILE A 231 -14.64 15.62 5.55
CA ILE A 231 -14.72 15.39 4.09
C ILE A 231 -16.18 15.56 3.60
N TYR A 232 -17.13 14.96 4.28
CA TYR A 232 -18.55 15.03 3.87
C TYR A 232 -19.16 16.42 4.04
N ALA A 233 -18.71 17.16 5.05
CA ALA A 233 -19.13 18.55 5.25
C ALA A 233 -18.54 19.51 4.19
N ASN A 234 -17.45 19.11 3.51
CA ASN A 234 -16.70 19.94 2.56
C ASN A 234 -16.51 19.22 1.21
N LEU A 235 -17.53 18.49 0.75
CA LEU A 235 -17.44 17.67 -0.48
C LEU A 235 -17.02 18.47 -1.71
N ASP A 236 -17.45 19.70 -1.86
CA ASP A 236 -17.08 20.55 -3.01
C ASP A 236 -15.56 20.79 -3.07
N PHE A 237 -14.89 20.90 -1.92
CA PHE A 237 -13.44 21.02 -1.87
C PHE A 237 -12.73 19.69 -2.21
N PHE A 238 -13.27 18.57 -1.73
CA PHE A 238 -12.59 17.27 -1.85
C PHE A 238 -12.86 16.54 -3.16
N LYS A 239 -14.03 16.72 -3.79
CA LYS A 239 -14.36 16.07 -5.07
C LYS A 239 -13.38 16.38 -6.20
N ASP A 240 -12.83 17.61 -6.19
CA ASP A 240 -11.85 18.04 -7.18
C ASP A 240 -10.41 17.58 -6.86
N LYS A 241 -10.21 16.96 -5.69
CA LYS A 241 -8.88 16.59 -5.18
C LYS A 241 -8.71 15.12 -4.81
N ILE A 242 -9.81 14.36 -4.70
CA ILE A 242 -9.78 12.94 -4.35
C ILE A 242 -10.49 12.13 -5.44
N LEU A 243 -9.89 11.02 -5.81
CA LEU A 243 -10.46 10.10 -6.78
C LEU A 243 -10.31 8.65 -6.31
N LEU A 244 -11.46 7.97 -6.13
CA LEU A 244 -11.53 6.59 -5.66
C LEU A 244 -11.73 5.64 -6.85
N ARG A 245 -10.84 4.66 -6.99
CA ARG A 245 -10.78 3.73 -8.12
C ARG A 245 -10.94 2.28 -7.67
N PRO A 246 -11.37 1.38 -8.56
CA PRO A 246 -11.25 -0.05 -8.31
C PRO A 246 -9.82 -0.42 -7.93
N GLN A 247 -9.68 -1.38 -7.03
CA GLN A 247 -8.39 -1.85 -6.51
C GLN A 247 -7.45 -2.32 -7.63
N GLU A 248 -7.98 -2.98 -8.67
CA GLU A 248 -7.23 -3.40 -9.85
C GLU A 248 -6.59 -2.22 -10.60
N ILE A 249 -7.14 -1.02 -10.46
CA ILE A 249 -6.64 0.21 -11.11
C ILE A 249 -5.70 0.98 -10.17
N SER A 250 -6.11 1.22 -8.91
CA SER A 250 -5.25 1.92 -7.94
C SER A 250 -3.93 1.19 -7.67
N ASN A 251 -3.97 -0.14 -7.66
CA ASN A 251 -2.81 -1.00 -7.40
C ASN A 251 -2.16 -1.54 -8.69
N ASN A 252 -2.51 -1.00 -9.85
CA ASN A 252 -2.06 -1.55 -11.11
C ASN A 252 -0.57 -1.30 -11.36
N PRO A 253 0.26 -2.38 -11.53
CA PRO A 253 1.69 -2.24 -11.78
C PRO A 253 2.05 -1.45 -13.04
N GLU A 254 1.23 -1.51 -14.10
CA GLU A 254 1.42 -0.74 -15.33
C GLU A 254 1.28 0.76 -15.06
N VAL A 255 0.21 1.16 -14.36
CA VAL A 255 -0.05 2.55 -13.99
C VAL A 255 1.03 3.07 -13.04
N ALA A 256 1.37 2.29 -12.00
CA ALA A 256 2.42 2.64 -11.06
C ALA A 256 3.76 2.90 -11.76
N ARG A 257 4.13 2.07 -12.74
CA ARG A 257 5.35 2.23 -13.53
C ARG A 257 5.30 3.47 -14.43
N ARG A 258 4.19 3.73 -15.07
CA ARG A 258 4.00 4.89 -15.95
C ARG A 258 4.07 6.20 -15.18
N LEU A 259 3.42 6.27 -14.02
CA LEU A 259 3.45 7.45 -13.15
C LEU A 259 4.84 7.69 -12.51
N GLY A 260 5.67 6.65 -12.41
CA GLY A 260 7.01 6.77 -11.85
C GLY A 260 7.00 7.03 -10.34
N LEU A 261 6.21 6.28 -9.58
CA LEU A 261 5.98 6.54 -8.15
C LEU A 261 7.24 6.48 -7.29
N VAL A 262 7.28 7.29 -6.22
CA VAL A 262 7.99 6.96 -4.99
C VAL A 262 7.07 6.11 -4.14
N ALA A 263 7.44 4.85 -3.90
CA ALA A 263 6.66 3.94 -3.06
C ALA A 263 7.34 3.74 -1.71
N ILE A 264 6.61 4.00 -0.62
CA ILE A 264 7.09 3.86 0.75
C ILE A 264 6.21 2.86 1.48
N ASN A 265 6.79 1.74 1.90
CA ASN A 265 6.12 0.67 2.59
C ASN A 265 6.87 0.29 3.87
N THR A 266 6.21 -0.43 4.77
CA THR A 266 6.77 -0.83 6.07
C THR A 266 7.11 -2.32 6.06
N ALA A 267 8.27 -2.67 6.60
CA ALA A 267 8.70 -4.04 6.83
C ALA A 267 8.46 -4.49 8.29
N LEU A 268 8.24 -5.79 8.49
CA LEU A 268 8.37 -6.43 9.80
C LEU A 268 9.81 -6.82 10.08
N GLU A 269 10.49 -7.39 9.08
CA GLU A 269 11.92 -7.72 9.12
C GLU A 269 12.54 -7.58 7.73
N ALA A 270 13.84 -7.36 7.70
CA ALA A 270 14.67 -7.35 6.50
C ALA A 270 15.91 -8.21 6.73
N ASP A 271 16.42 -8.89 5.69
CA ASP A 271 17.73 -9.52 5.81
C ASP A 271 18.85 -8.59 5.34
N ILE A 272 20.10 -9.04 5.58
CA ILE A 272 21.27 -8.24 5.23
C ILE A 272 21.45 -8.04 3.73
N PHE A 273 20.74 -8.76 2.87
CA PHE A 273 20.78 -8.60 1.42
C PHE A 273 19.67 -7.67 0.90
N GLY A 274 18.69 -7.36 1.76
CA GLY A 274 17.57 -6.48 1.45
C GLY A 274 16.34 -7.20 0.95
N ASN A 275 16.19 -8.50 1.26
CA ASN A 275 14.90 -9.16 1.17
C ASN A 275 14.01 -8.71 2.33
N ILE A 276 12.71 -8.58 2.09
CA ILE A 276 11.75 -8.04 3.04
C ILE A 276 10.65 -9.06 3.34
N ASN A 277 10.36 -9.18 4.62
CA ASN A 277 9.15 -9.79 5.15
C ASN A 277 8.27 -8.70 5.76
N SER A 278 7.03 -8.57 5.30
CA SER A 278 6.03 -7.63 5.80
C SER A 278 4.77 -8.32 6.33
N THR A 279 4.71 -9.65 6.29
CA THR A 279 3.47 -10.40 6.53
C THR A 279 3.53 -11.35 7.72
N HIS A 280 4.63 -12.06 7.95
CA HIS A 280 4.69 -13.16 8.91
C HIS A 280 5.76 -12.96 10.00
N VAL A 281 5.46 -13.44 11.19
CA VAL A 281 6.41 -13.56 12.30
C VAL A 281 6.79 -15.03 12.44
N SER A 282 8.09 -15.31 12.59
CA SER A 282 8.65 -16.67 12.69
C SER A 282 8.22 -17.59 11.54
N GLY A 283 8.07 -17.04 10.35
CA GLY A 283 7.79 -17.75 9.10
C GLY A 283 6.35 -18.24 8.90
N THR A 284 5.58 -18.44 9.97
CA THR A 284 4.25 -19.08 9.88
C THR A 284 3.12 -18.28 10.50
N ARG A 285 3.41 -17.39 11.44
CA ARG A 285 2.38 -16.61 12.13
C ARG A 285 2.05 -15.35 11.34
N MET A 286 0.88 -15.33 10.75
CA MET A 286 0.41 -14.17 9.98
C MET A 286 0.17 -12.96 10.89
N MET A 287 0.75 -11.84 10.51
CA MET A 287 0.51 -10.51 11.10
C MET A 287 -0.33 -9.63 10.20
N ASN A 288 -0.03 -9.64 8.90
CA ASN A 288 -0.72 -8.87 7.87
C ASN A 288 -0.85 -9.72 6.61
N GLY A 289 -1.73 -9.35 5.68
CA GLY A 289 -1.62 -9.76 4.28
C GLY A 289 -0.57 -8.89 3.55
N ILE A 290 -0.16 -9.31 2.38
CA ILE A 290 0.80 -8.57 1.54
C ILE A 290 0.24 -7.21 1.10
N GLY A 291 -1.09 -7.09 1.01
CA GLY A 291 -1.75 -5.88 0.54
C GLY A 291 -1.29 -5.46 -0.86
N GLY A 292 -1.17 -4.15 -1.06
CA GLY A 292 -0.69 -3.56 -2.32
C GLY A 292 0.83 -3.33 -2.36
N SER A 293 1.57 -3.66 -1.30
CA SER A 293 2.99 -3.29 -1.22
C SER A 293 3.82 -3.83 -2.38
N GLY A 294 3.56 -5.07 -2.83
CA GLY A 294 4.25 -5.69 -3.96
C GLY A 294 3.89 -5.05 -5.30
N ASP A 295 2.63 -4.66 -5.47
CA ASP A 295 2.15 -3.99 -6.68
C ASP A 295 2.91 -2.69 -6.95
N PHE A 296 3.13 -1.91 -5.89
CA PHE A 296 3.85 -0.63 -5.98
C PHE A 296 5.37 -0.80 -5.96
N THR A 297 5.91 -1.59 -5.02
CA THR A 297 7.35 -1.74 -4.82
C THR A 297 8.09 -2.13 -6.09
N ARG A 298 7.60 -3.16 -6.79
CA ARG A 298 8.24 -3.69 -8.00
C ARG A 298 8.19 -2.70 -9.16
N SER A 299 7.17 -1.84 -9.21
CA SER A 299 6.89 -0.95 -10.33
C SER A 299 7.31 0.49 -10.10
N ALA A 300 7.55 0.89 -8.86
CA ALA A 300 7.96 2.25 -8.51
C ALA A 300 9.31 2.65 -9.12
N MET A 301 9.44 3.93 -9.46
CA MET A 301 10.72 4.53 -9.81
C MET A 301 11.71 4.41 -8.63
N LEU A 302 11.22 4.66 -7.42
CA LEU A 302 11.97 4.54 -6.18
C LEU A 302 11.13 3.80 -5.13
N SER A 303 11.57 2.61 -4.71
CA SER A 303 10.95 1.84 -3.65
C SER A 303 11.75 1.98 -2.36
N ILE A 304 11.09 2.39 -1.29
CA ILE A 304 11.65 2.58 0.05
C ILE A 304 10.89 1.67 1.01
N PHE A 305 11.64 0.89 1.79
CA PHE A 305 11.09 0.20 2.95
C PHE A 305 11.56 0.88 4.23
N THR A 306 10.62 1.09 5.14
CA THR A 306 10.88 1.68 6.45
C THR A 306 10.56 0.66 7.53
N THR A 307 11.36 0.62 8.59
CA THR A 307 11.09 -0.18 9.79
C THR A 307 11.87 0.39 10.97
N PRO A 308 11.33 0.36 12.20
CA PRO A 308 12.19 0.47 13.38
C PRO A 308 13.25 -0.63 13.37
N SER A 309 14.47 -0.30 13.76
CA SER A 309 15.57 -1.28 13.75
C SER A 309 15.35 -2.45 14.72
N THR A 310 14.51 -2.25 15.72
CA THR A 310 14.16 -3.25 16.72
C THR A 310 12.67 -3.20 17.07
N ALA A 311 12.19 -4.31 17.68
CA ALA A 311 10.87 -4.42 18.26
C ALA A 311 10.97 -4.83 19.75
N LYS A 312 9.85 -4.73 20.49
CA LYS A 312 9.70 -5.13 21.88
C LYS A 312 10.82 -4.54 22.78
N GLU A 313 10.94 -3.22 22.76
CA GLU A 313 11.92 -2.50 23.60
C GLU A 313 13.37 -2.95 23.36
N GLY A 314 13.76 -3.13 22.09
CA GLY A 314 15.12 -3.52 21.72
C GLY A 314 15.42 -5.02 21.77
N LYS A 315 14.47 -5.86 22.22
CA LYS A 315 14.71 -7.31 22.42
C LYS A 315 14.71 -8.14 21.14
N ILE A 316 14.19 -7.61 20.06
CA ILE A 316 14.09 -8.30 18.77
C ILE A 316 14.62 -7.38 17.68
N SER A 317 15.61 -7.84 16.94
CA SER A 317 16.11 -7.13 15.75
C SER A 317 15.09 -7.24 14.61
N ALA A 318 14.87 -6.13 13.90
CA ALA A 318 14.17 -6.15 12.62
C ALA A 318 15.08 -6.58 11.45
N PHE A 319 16.39 -6.70 11.71
CA PHE A 319 17.37 -7.16 10.73
C PHE A 319 17.89 -8.54 11.11
N VAL A 320 17.83 -9.46 10.16
CA VAL A 320 18.14 -10.88 10.34
C VAL A 320 19.13 -11.36 9.28
N PRO A 321 19.85 -12.47 9.48
CA PRO A 321 20.69 -13.07 8.45
C PRO A 321 19.91 -13.44 7.17
N MET A 322 18.71 -14.02 7.35
CA MET A 322 17.79 -14.42 6.29
C MET A 322 16.36 -14.23 6.80
N VAL A 323 15.49 -13.60 6.02
CA VAL A 323 14.08 -13.43 6.38
C VAL A 323 13.38 -14.78 6.51
N SER A 324 12.52 -14.89 7.52
CA SER A 324 11.78 -16.12 7.81
C SER A 324 10.63 -16.37 6.83
N HIS A 325 10.19 -15.32 6.15
CA HIS A 325 9.18 -15.32 5.08
C HIS A 325 9.53 -14.23 4.07
N LEU A 326 9.40 -14.50 2.78
CA LEU A 326 9.83 -13.59 1.72
C LEU A 326 8.63 -13.00 0.99
N ASP A 327 8.38 -11.72 1.20
CA ASP A 327 7.35 -10.97 0.46
C ASP A 327 7.94 -10.16 -0.69
N HIS A 328 9.09 -9.51 -0.48
CA HIS A 328 9.77 -8.71 -1.50
C HIS A 328 11.25 -9.08 -1.58
N SER A 329 11.66 -9.56 -2.76
CA SER A 329 13.05 -9.91 -2.98
C SER A 329 13.94 -8.67 -3.11
N GLU A 330 15.24 -8.86 -2.88
CA GLU A 330 16.29 -7.84 -3.03
C GLU A 330 16.24 -7.10 -4.38
N HIS A 331 15.71 -7.75 -5.43
CA HIS A 331 15.63 -7.17 -6.78
C HIS A 331 14.60 -6.03 -6.88
N SER A 332 13.63 -5.99 -5.98
CA SER A 332 12.59 -4.97 -5.95
C SER A 332 12.82 -3.89 -4.91
N VAL A 333 13.69 -4.15 -3.93
CA VAL A 333 13.99 -3.24 -2.81
C VAL A 333 15.19 -2.36 -3.15
N LYS A 334 14.94 -1.04 -3.22
CA LYS A 334 15.97 -0.07 -3.63
C LYS A 334 16.61 0.65 -2.44
N VAL A 335 15.81 0.95 -1.41
CA VAL A 335 16.27 1.68 -0.22
C VAL A 335 15.59 1.11 1.02
N ILE A 336 16.35 1.00 2.11
CA ILE A 336 15.83 0.69 3.45
C ILE A 336 16.19 1.85 4.38
N ILE A 337 15.25 2.28 5.22
CA ILE A 337 15.43 3.40 6.15
C ILE A 337 14.94 3.00 7.54
N THR A 338 15.77 3.28 8.53
CA THR A 338 15.44 3.14 9.95
C THR A 338 15.71 4.46 10.68
N GLU A 339 15.51 4.50 11.99
CA GLU A 339 15.90 5.63 12.85
C GLU A 339 17.40 5.90 12.84
N TYR A 340 18.23 4.89 12.53
CA TYR A 340 19.69 5.04 12.46
C TYR A 340 20.17 5.66 11.16
N GLY A 341 19.44 5.49 10.04
CA GLY A 341 19.84 6.09 8.77
C GLY A 341 19.28 5.38 7.55
N VAL A 342 20.00 5.51 6.44
CA VAL A 342 19.57 5.14 5.09
C VAL A 342 20.54 4.15 4.47
N ALA A 343 20.05 3.00 4.06
CA ALA A 343 20.77 2.05 3.20
C ALA A 343 20.24 2.17 1.76
N ASP A 344 20.95 2.92 0.93
CA ASP A 344 20.71 2.98 -0.51
C ASP A 344 21.38 1.77 -1.17
N LEU A 345 20.56 0.85 -1.65
CA LEU A 345 20.98 -0.45 -2.17
C LEU A 345 21.16 -0.46 -3.69
N ARG A 346 20.88 0.65 -4.35
CA ARG A 346 20.94 0.75 -5.82
C ARG A 346 22.37 0.56 -6.31
N GLY A 347 22.56 -0.27 -7.34
CA GLY A 347 23.85 -0.52 -7.97
C GLY A 347 24.88 -1.25 -7.11
N LYS A 348 24.44 -1.91 -6.02
CA LYS A 348 25.32 -2.62 -5.09
C LYS A 348 25.27 -4.13 -5.30
N SER A 349 26.46 -4.78 -5.21
CA SER A 349 26.56 -6.23 -5.12
C SER A 349 26.00 -6.74 -3.78
N PRO A 350 25.66 -8.04 -3.63
CA PRO A 350 25.14 -8.58 -2.37
C PRO A 350 26.00 -8.25 -1.16
N ILE A 351 27.33 -8.34 -1.25
CA ILE A 351 28.24 -7.99 -0.15
C ILE A 351 28.19 -6.49 0.16
N GLN A 352 28.10 -5.64 -0.87
CA GLN A 352 27.99 -4.18 -0.68
C GLN A 352 26.62 -3.81 -0.08
N ARG A 353 25.55 -4.51 -0.45
CA ARG A 353 24.22 -4.34 0.14
C ARG A 353 24.25 -4.69 1.62
N ALA A 354 24.81 -5.86 1.96
CA ALA A 354 24.91 -6.32 3.34
C ALA A 354 25.65 -5.31 4.22
N ARG A 355 26.82 -4.86 3.80
CA ARG A 355 27.58 -3.82 4.52
C ARG A 355 26.75 -2.53 4.66
N CYS A 356 26.14 -2.07 3.56
CA CYS A 356 25.34 -0.86 3.57
C CYS A 356 24.17 -0.92 4.58
N ILE A 357 23.49 -2.07 4.67
CA ILE A 357 22.39 -2.30 5.63
C ILE A 357 22.94 -2.35 7.07
N ILE A 358 23.98 -3.15 7.31
CA ILE A 358 24.55 -3.34 8.65
C ILE A 358 25.07 -2.00 9.17
N ASP A 359 25.80 -1.24 8.37
CA ASP A 359 26.43 0.02 8.79
C ASP A 359 25.39 1.09 9.12
N ASN A 360 24.32 1.20 8.32
CA ASN A 360 23.42 2.36 8.35
C ASN A 360 22.05 2.12 9.00
N CYS A 361 21.57 0.88 9.06
CA CYS A 361 20.18 0.61 9.47
C CYS A 361 20.03 -0.29 10.70
N VAL A 362 21.05 -1.08 11.03
CA VAL A 362 20.98 -2.07 12.10
C VAL A 362 21.25 -1.41 13.46
N HIS A 363 20.47 -1.81 14.49
CA HIS A 363 20.73 -1.41 15.86
C HIS A 363 22.15 -1.86 16.31
N PRO A 364 22.92 -1.04 17.03
CA PRO A 364 24.30 -1.34 17.40
C PRO A 364 24.51 -2.70 18.06
N ASP A 365 23.60 -3.12 18.95
CA ASP A 365 23.71 -4.39 19.68
C ASP A 365 23.64 -5.62 18.77
N TYR A 366 23.05 -5.51 17.59
CA TYR A 366 22.88 -6.62 16.63
C TYR A 366 23.89 -6.61 15.51
N LYS A 367 24.64 -5.52 15.30
CA LYS A 367 25.67 -5.43 14.23
C LYS A 367 26.68 -6.56 14.30
N PRO A 368 27.30 -6.89 15.46
CA PRO A 368 28.32 -7.93 15.53
C PRO A 368 27.85 -9.30 15.03
N LEU A 369 26.59 -9.67 15.33
CA LEU A 369 26.01 -10.94 14.90
C LEU A 369 25.85 -11.00 13.37
N LEU A 370 25.42 -9.91 12.76
CA LEU A 370 25.22 -9.85 11.30
C LEU A 370 26.56 -9.72 10.55
N GLU A 371 27.56 -9.05 11.13
CA GLU A 371 28.92 -9.00 10.59
C GLU A 371 29.58 -10.39 10.59
N GLU A 372 29.42 -11.16 11.68
CA GLU A 372 29.90 -12.53 11.78
C GLU A 372 29.24 -13.42 10.69
N TYR A 373 27.92 -13.33 10.54
CA TYR A 373 27.21 -14.05 9.50
C TYR A 373 27.69 -13.69 8.08
N LEU A 374 27.87 -12.40 7.80
CA LEU A 374 28.42 -11.93 6.52
C LEU A 374 29.83 -12.47 6.28
N ALA A 375 30.68 -12.45 7.32
CA ALA A 375 32.05 -12.98 7.22
C ALA A 375 32.08 -14.48 6.91
N MET A 376 31.18 -15.27 7.54
CA MET A 376 31.01 -16.70 7.21
C MET A 376 30.59 -16.87 5.75
N GLY A 377 29.58 -16.12 5.29
CA GLY A 377 29.11 -16.18 3.89
C GLY A 377 30.22 -15.86 2.87
N ILE A 378 31.00 -14.83 3.13
CA ILE A 378 32.14 -14.46 2.25
C ILE A 378 33.18 -15.59 2.19
N LYS A 379 33.47 -16.24 3.33
CA LYS A 379 34.44 -17.34 3.42
C LYS A 379 33.98 -18.61 2.70
N GLU A 380 32.69 -18.93 2.76
CA GLU A 380 32.12 -20.18 2.24
C GLU A 380 31.57 -20.09 0.81
N ILE A 381 31.23 -18.89 0.31
CA ILE A 381 30.68 -18.68 -1.03
C ILE A 381 31.56 -19.31 -2.15
N GLY A 382 32.88 -19.28 -2.00
CA GLY A 382 33.79 -19.91 -2.96
C GLY A 382 33.79 -21.44 -2.95
N ARG A 383 33.29 -22.09 -1.88
CA ARG A 383 33.33 -23.54 -1.68
C ARG A 383 32.03 -24.24 -2.05
N ALA A 384 30.88 -23.61 -1.77
CA ALA A 384 29.58 -24.20 -2.07
C ALA A 384 29.33 -24.28 -3.59
N SER A 385 29.70 -23.26 -4.37
CA SER A 385 29.48 -23.23 -5.81
C SER A 385 30.28 -24.27 -6.61
N CYS A 386 31.36 -24.83 -6.03
CA CYS A 386 32.18 -25.85 -6.70
C CYS A 386 31.74 -27.30 -6.41
N ARG A 387 30.93 -27.55 -5.39
CA ARG A 387 30.49 -28.90 -5.00
C ARG A 387 29.11 -29.30 -5.53
N GLU A 388 28.26 -28.35 -5.88
CA GLU A 388 26.90 -28.62 -6.38
C GLU A 388 26.77 -28.66 -7.90
N ARG A 389 27.89 -28.57 -8.64
CA ARG A 389 27.91 -28.68 -10.11
C ARG A 389 28.48 -30.01 -10.64
N VAL A 390 28.42 -31.05 -9.85
CA VAL A 390 28.78 -32.41 -10.31
C VAL A 390 27.55 -33.29 -10.27
#